data_bd3b24da100290848a3bf6868e9315a7
#
_entry.id   bd3b24da100290848a3bf6868e9315a7
#
_cell.length_a   1.000
_cell.length_b   1.000
_cell.length_c   1.000
_cell.angle_alpha   90.00
_cell.angle_beta   90.00
_cell.angle_gamma   90.00
#
_symmetry.space_group_name_H-M   'P 1'
#
loop_
_entity.id
_entity.type
_entity.pdbx_description
1 polymer ?
#
loop_
_entity_poly.entity_id
_entity_poly.type
_entity_poly.pdbx_seq_one_letter_code
_entity_poly.pdbx_strand_id
1 'polypeptide(L)'
;MNHDILKTVIYDQHEIIKNFRIVNREYEFDLNANYVLIGLRRAGKSILLYKIVQDLISKGTEWNQIIYINFEDERLSEFTVNDFNDLLSIQSEMSDKKGWFFLDEIQNIDGWEKFARRLADSKEHVFITGSNAKMLSSEIENRLGGRYLTKYVTPYNFREYLTAKKIDFSDKAIFSTKSAGKIKREFSSYFYFGGFPENLEYKDKREYVSSIYQKILLGDIAARNSIRNNTGLRILLKKIGESVKDEVSYSKLHNILKTIGVSISKDVVIDYIGYARQSFLIFALRNYFSKFVDKETTPKYYFNDNGLLNLFLYKEEPRLLENLIAINLWNKYKNQVYYLKTQNLDVDFFIEETGEVIQVAYSVGNISNDRETNALVEAAKTVKDAKKFIIITYDEEKELTINDLKIEVIPVWKWLIRN
;
A
#
# COMPACT_ATOMS: atom_id res chain seq x y z
N MET A 1 31.61 9.21 -11.51
CA MET A 1 31.07 10.22 -10.53
C MET A 1 32.23 10.80 -9.71
N ASN A 2 32.11 12.04 -9.21
CA ASN A 2 33.13 12.59 -8.30
C ASN A 2 33.05 11.89 -6.93
N HIS A 3 34.17 11.30 -6.49
CA HIS A 3 34.28 10.54 -5.24
C HIS A 3 33.97 11.37 -3.98
N ASP A 4 34.38 12.65 -3.95
CA ASP A 4 34.14 13.55 -2.82
C ASP A 4 32.65 13.93 -2.71
N ILE A 5 31.95 14.04 -3.86
CA ILE A 5 30.50 14.28 -3.85
C ILE A 5 29.77 13.08 -3.23
N LEU A 6 30.13 11.86 -3.61
CA LEU A 6 29.53 10.64 -3.05
C LEU A 6 29.75 10.55 -1.52
N LYS A 7 30.99 10.82 -1.05
CA LYS A 7 31.29 10.86 0.38
C LYS A 7 30.45 11.92 1.09
N THR A 8 30.35 13.12 0.52
CA THR A 8 29.55 14.20 1.09
C THR A 8 28.08 13.78 1.21
N VAL A 9 27.50 13.18 0.17
CA VAL A 9 26.12 12.69 0.22
C VAL A 9 25.93 11.65 1.33
N ILE A 10 26.87 10.71 1.49
CA ILE A 10 26.80 9.68 2.55
C ILE A 10 26.83 10.33 3.94
N TYR A 11 27.77 11.24 4.20
CA TYR A 11 27.87 11.88 5.50
C TYR A 11 26.69 12.80 5.82
N ASP A 12 26.18 13.54 4.83
CA ASP A 12 24.95 14.36 4.99
C ASP A 12 23.77 13.46 5.36
N GLN A 13 23.64 12.31 4.73
CA GLN A 13 22.59 11.36 5.06
C GLN A 13 22.74 10.78 6.47
N HIS A 14 23.98 10.52 6.94
CA HIS A 14 24.21 10.11 8.32
C HIS A 14 23.68 11.16 9.32
N GLU A 15 23.94 12.45 9.10
CA GLU A 15 23.46 13.52 9.98
C GLU A 15 21.92 13.66 9.94
N ILE A 16 21.31 13.50 8.77
CA ILE A 16 19.85 13.49 8.63
C ILE A 16 19.27 12.32 9.44
N ILE A 17 19.76 11.10 9.22
CA ILE A 17 19.23 9.88 9.85
C ILE A 17 19.41 9.95 11.37
N LYS A 18 20.55 10.40 11.86
CA LYS A 18 20.88 10.52 13.29
C LYS A 18 19.87 11.40 14.04
N ASN A 19 19.44 12.49 13.41
CA ASN A 19 18.54 13.46 14.01
C ASN A 19 17.06 13.22 13.73
N PHE A 20 16.73 12.24 12.89
CA PHE A 20 15.34 12.01 12.47
C PHE A 20 14.52 11.30 13.55
N ARG A 21 13.34 11.85 13.86
CA ARG A 21 12.40 11.24 14.81
C ARG A 21 11.50 10.26 14.07
N ILE A 22 11.59 9.00 14.47
CA ILE A 22 10.88 7.91 13.79
C ILE A 22 9.69 7.45 14.63
N VAL A 23 8.56 7.24 13.97
CA VAL A 23 7.42 6.53 14.53
C VAL A 23 7.63 5.03 14.29
N ASN A 24 7.50 4.23 15.33
CA ASN A 24 7.61 2.78 15.20
C ASN A 24 6.48 2.24 14.31
N ARG A 25 6.88 1.39 13.36
CA ARG A 25 6.00 0.69 12.44
C ARG A 25 6.01 -0.81 12.69
N GLU A 26 4.93 -1.48 12.30
CA GLU A 26 4.76 -2.92 12.50
C GLU A 26 5.49 -3.73 11.39
N TYR A 27 6.79 -3.45 11.20
CA TYR A 27 7.65 -4.19 10.26
C TYR A 27 8.82 -4.84 11.00
N GLU A 28 9.01 -6.12 10.72
CA GLU A 28 10.14 -6.89 11.23
C GLU A 28 11.08 -7.29 10.08
N PHE A 29 12.39 -7.22 10.34
CA PHE A 29 13.43 -7.57 9.40
C PHE A 29 14.42 -8.57 10.01
N ASP A 30 14.67 -9.66 9.30
CA ASP A 30 15.81 -10.51 9.57
C ASP A 30 17.06 -9.82 9.01
N LEU A 31 17.96 -9.41 9.90
CA LEU A 31 19.18 -8.68 9.52
C LEU A 31 20.19 -9.54 8.73
N ASN A 32 19.96 -10.87 8.63
CA ASN A 32 20.77 -11.76 7.78
C ASN A 32 20.25 -11.81 6.33
N ALA A 33 19.10 -11.23 6.04
CA ALA A 33 18.50 -11.22 4.72
C ALA A 33 18.62 -9.84 4.06
N ASN A 34 18.66 -9.83 2.73
CA ASN A 34 18.57 -8.61 1.94
C ASN A 34 17.11 -8.33 1.58
N TYR A 35 16.75 -7.05 1.46
CA TYR A 35 15.36 -6.64 1.24
C TYR A 35 15.18 -5.67 0.10
N VAL A 36 14.07 -5.83 -0.62
CA VAL A 36 13.51 -4.83 -1.51
C VAL A 36 12.21 -4.31 -0.88
N LEU A 37 12.18 -3.05 -0.47
CA LEU A 37 11.01 -2.36 0.08
C LEU A 37 10.31 -1.62 -1.05
N ILE A 38 9.09 -2.03 -1.34
CA ILE A 38 8.27 -1.43 -2.39
C ILE A 38 6.96 -0.91 -1.84
N GLY A 39 6.34 -0.01 -2.54
CA GLY A 39 5.03 0.52 -2.15
C GLY A 39 4.79 1.92 -2.64
N LEU A 40 3.61 2.42 -2.32
CA LEU A 40 3.13 3.72 -2.74
C LEU A 40 4.13 4.84 -2.41
N ARG A 41 4.24 5.83 -3.30
CA ARG A 41 5.02 7.05 -3.03
C ARG A 41 4.56 7.69 -1.73
N ARG A 42 5.52 8.21 -0.91
CA ARG A 42 5.24 8.82 0.40
C ARG A 42 4.63 7.87 1.46
N ALA A 43 4.69 6.55 1.26
CA ALA A 43 4.27 5.57 2.27
C ALA A 43 5.27 5.41 3.44
N GLY A 44 6.45 6.05 3.38
CA GLY A 44 7.45 6.03 4.43
C GLY A 44 8.55 4.97 4.25
N LYS A 45 8.85 4.54 3.01
CA LYS A 45 9.93 3.57 2.70
C LYS A 45 11.30 4.06 3.20
N SER A 46 11.69 5.29 2.85
CA SER A 46 12.97 5.90 3.27
C SER A 46 13.06 6.01 4.78
N ILE A 47 11.96 6.41 5.45
CA ILE A 47 11.93 6.52 6.91
C ILE A 47 12.07 5.14 7.59
N LEU A 48 11.55 4.10 6.95
CA LEU A 48 11.73 2.73 7.44
C LEU A 48 13.20 2.28 7.30
N LEU A 49 13.90 2.69 6.23
CA LEU A 49 15.36 2.50 6.13
C LEU A 49 16.10 3.25 7.25
N TYR A 50 15.72 4.51 7.55
CA TYR A 50 16.31 5.28 8.66
C TYR A 50 16.13 4.54 9.98
N LYS A 51 14.95 3.95 10.22
CA LYS A 51 14.72 3.14 11.41
C LYS A 51 15.68 1.96 11.50
N ILE A 52 15.87 1.22 10.41
CA ILE A 52 16.78 0.07 10.38
C ILE A 52 18.21 0.54 10.69
N VAL A 53 18.65 1.66 10.12
CA VAL A 53 19.98 2.24 10.43
C VAL A 53 20.09 2.60 11.90
N GLN A 54 19.11 3.33 12.48
CA GLN A 54 19.15 3.69 13.92
C GLN A 54 19.14 2.45 14.81
N ASP A 55 18.39 1.41 14.47
CA ASP A 55 18.36 0.14 15.20
C ASP A 55 19.72 -0.58 15.13
N LEU A 56 20.39 -0.57 13.97
CA LEU A 56 21.75 -1.11 13.81
C LEU A 56 22.77 -0.37 14.67
N ILE A 57 22.78 0.96 14.61
CA ILE A 57 23.67 1.80 15.42
C ILE A 57 23.44 1.55 16.91
N SER A 58 22.18 1.44 17.34
CA SER A 58 21.85 1.14 18.74
C SER A 58 22.37 -0.25 19.21
N LYS A 59 22.56 -1.18 18.27
CA LYS A 59 23.10 -2.54 18.50
C LYS A 59 24.61 -2.62 18.34
N GLY A 60 25.30 -1.49 18.12
CA GLY A 60 26.76 -1.43 18.06
C GLY A 60 27.38 -1.42 16.67
N THR A 61 26.59 -1.33 15.58
CA THR A 61 27.10 -1.03 14.23
C THR A 61 27.64 0.40 14.23
N GLU A 62 28.78 0.61 13.57
CA GLU A 62 29.39 1.93 13.46
C GLU A 62 28.89 2.68 12.22
N TRP A 63 28.83 4.02 12.29
CA TRP A 63 28.39 4.86 11.17
C TRP A 63 29.25 4.67 9.92
N ASN A 64 30.54 4.39 10.07
CA ASN A 64 31.44 4.13 8.96
C ASN A 64 31.15 2.81 8.20
N GLN A 65 30.27 1.93 8.73
CA GLN A 65 29.78 0.75 8.03
C GLN A 65 28.52 1.02 7.23
N ILE A 66 27.89 2.20 7.37
CA ILE A 66 26.61 2.53 6.74
C ILE A 66 26.86 3.30 5.44
N ILE A 67 26.44 2.73 4.33
CA ILE A 67 26.41 3.38 3.02
C ILE A 67 24.96 3.64 2.66
N TYR A 68 24.50 4.87 2.91
CA TYR A 68 23.14 5.29 2.57
C TYR A 68 23.19 6.25 1.37
N ILE A 69 22.50 5.89 0.29
CA ILE A 69 22.37 6.70 -0.92
C ILE A 69 20.89 6.80 -1.31
N ASN A 70 20.42 8.04 -1.47
CA ASN A 70 19.12 8.32 -2.07
C ASN A 70 19.32 8.79 -3.51
N PHE A 71 18.90 7.98 -4.49
CA PHE A 71 19.05 8.30 -5.92
C PHE A 71 18.01 9.32 -6.44
N GLU A 72 17.25 9.98 -5.57
CA GLU A 72 16.51 11.22 -5.88
C GLU A 72 17.32 12.49 -5.52
N ASP A 73 18.51 12.39 -4.93
CA ASP A 73 19.39 13.52 -4.64
C ASP A 73 19.92 14.14 -5.94
N GLU A 74 19.72 15.44 -6.13
CA GLU A 74 20.09 16.16 -7.36
C GLU A 74 21.60 16.13 -7.65
N ARG A 75 22.44 16.00 -6.62
CA ARG A 75 23.90 15.87 -6.75
C ARG A 75 24.31 14.57 -7.47
N LEU A 76 23.38 13.60 -7.51
CA LEU A 76 23.56 12.30 -8.15
C LEU A 76 22.93 12.22 -9.56
N SER A 77 22.48 13.34 -10.12
CA SER A 77 21.80 13.39 -11.44
C SER A 77 22.61 12.78 -12.59
N GLU A 78 23.94 12.78 -12.48
CA GLU A 78 24.85 12.16 -13.46
C GLU A 78 25.31 10.75 -13.05
N PHE A 79 24.81 10.19 -11.93
CA PHE A 79 25.20 8.86 -11.47
C PHE A 79 24.68 7.79 -12.43
N THR A 80 25.57 6.88 -12.79
CA THR A 80 25.27 5.77 -13.72
C THR A 80 25.65 4.42 -13.12
N VAL A 81 25.29 3.35 -13.79
CA VAL A 81 25.68 1.99 -13.39
C VAL A 81 27.20 1.81 -13.24
N ASN A 82 28.01 2.60 -13.93
CA ASN A 82 29.48 2.52 -13.87
C ASN A 82 30.02 3.07 -12.55
N ASP A 83 29.29 3.95 -11.89
CA ASP A 83 29.73 4.64 -10.66
C ASP A 83 29.43 3.80 -9.40
N PHE A 84 28.67 2.72 -9.51
CA PHE A 84 28.38 1.86 -8.35
C PHE A 84 29.62 1.28 -7.66
N ASN A 85 30.74 1.12 -8.42
CA ASN A 85 31.97 0.61 -7.84
C ASN A 85 32.63 1.60 -6.88
N ASP A 86 32.38 2.90 -7.05
CA ASP A 86 32.88 3.95 -6.17
C ASP A 86 32.27 3.82 -4.76
N LEU A 87 31.03 3.32 -4.64
CA LEU A 87 30.41 3.06 -3.34
C LEU A 87 31.14 1.96 -2.56
N LEU A 88 31.65 0.92 -3.24
CA LEU A 88 32.45 -0.12 -2.61
C LEU A 88 33.84 0.41 -2.19
N SER A 89 34.45 1.26 -3.03
CA SER A 89 35.73 1.90 -2.70
C SER A 89 35.58 2.78 -1.47
N ILE A 90 34.52 3.61 -1.42
CA ILE A 90 34.23 4.49 -0.26
C ILE A 90 33.99 3.64 0.99
N GLN A 91 33.22 2.55 0.89
CA GLN A 91 32.98 1.67 2.04
C GLN A 91 34.29 1.10 2.60
N SER A 92 35.18 0.62 1.70
CA SER A 92 36.49 0.09 2.10
C SER A 92 37.44 1.14 2.69
N GLU A 93 37.31 2.41 2.28
CA GLU A 93 38.07 3.52 2.87
C GLU A 93 37.52 3.92 4.25
N MET A 94 36.19 3.78 4.44
CA MET A 94 35.53 4.15 5.70
C MET A 94 35.68 3.07 6.78
N SER A 95 35.70 1.77 6.41
CA SER A 95 35.69 0.67 7.37
C SER A 95 36.27 -0.63 6.76
N ASP A 96 37.05 -1.36 7.56
CA ASP A 96 37.48 -2.73 7.27
C ASP A 96 36.39 -3.78 7.55
N LYS A 97 35.30 -3.37 8.20
CA LYS A 97 34.15 -4.23 8.49
C LYS A 97 33.19 -4.27 7.29
N LYS A 98 32.34 -5.29 7.22
CA LYS A 98 31.30 -5.38 6.20
C LYS A 98 30.36 -4.18 6.22
N GLY A 99 30.00 -3.72 5.03
CA GLY A 99 29.11 -2.60 4.82
C GLY A 99 27.62 -2.99 4.93
N TRP A 100 26.81 -2.01 5.31
CA TRP A 100 25.35 -2.02 5.24
C TRP A 100 24.95 -1.02 4.17
N PHE A 101 24.42 -1.52 3.04
CA PHE A 101 24.04 -0.70 1.90
C PHE A 101 22.53 -0.42 1.91
N PHE A 102 22.19 0.85 1.98
CA PHE A 102 20.83 1.37 1.92
C PHE A 102 20.68 2.18 0.63
N LEU A 103 20.05 1.59 -0.37
CA LEU A 103 19.94 2.11 -1.73
C LEU A 103 18.50 2.57 -1.96
N ASP A 104 18.24 3.84 -1.66
CA ASP A 104 16.90 4.41 -1.68
C ASP A 104 16.54 4.93 -3.09
N GLU A 105 15.32 4.58 -3.57
CA GLU A 105 14.78 4.90 -4.91
C GLU A 105 15.73 4.48 -6.05
N ILE A 106 16.35 3.29 -5.93
CA ILE A 106 17.40 2.77 -6.83
C ILE A 106 16.94 2.61 -8.28
N GLN A 107 15.63 2.47 -8.54
CA GLN A 107 15.08 2.35 -9.89
C GLN A 107 15.33 3.59 -10.78
N ASN A 108 15.86 4.66 -10.21
CA ASN A 108 16.29 5.83 -10.98
C ASN A 108 17.60 5.58 -11.74
N ILE A 109 18.32 4.48 -11.45
CA ILE A 109 19.56 4.10 -12.13
C ILE A 109 19.32 2.83 -12.96
N ASP A 110 19.42 2.95 -14.27
CA ASP A 110 19.28 1.81 -15.17
C ASP A 110 20.37 0.76 -14.94
N GLY A 111 20.00 -0.53 -14.88
CA GLY A 111 20.93 -1.64 -14.72
C GLY A 111 21.43 -1.89 -13.29
N TRP A 112 20.83 -1.24 -12.30
CA TRP A 112 21.14 -1.37 -10.87
C TRP A 112 21.11 -2.82 -10.34
N GLU A 113 20.33 -3.68 -10.96
CA GLU A 113 20.10 -5.06 -10.51
C GLU A 113 21.39 -5.90 -10.50
N LYS A 114 22.32 -5.61 -11.45
CA LYS A 114 23.61 -6.29 -11.52
C LYS A 114 24.47 -5.95 -10.31
N PHE A 115 24.45 -4.70 -9.89
CA PHE A 115 25.18 -4.25 -8.71
C PHE A 115 24.56 -4.83 -7.43
N ALA A 116 23.25 -4.75 -7.27
CA ALA A 116 22.54 -5.32 -6.13
C ALA A 116 22.81 -6.82 -6.00
N ARG A 117 22.79 -7.57 -7.13
CA ARG A 117 23.14 -8.99 -7.13
C ARG A 117 24.60 -9.21 -6.68
N ARG A 118 25.54 -8.42 -7.17
CA ARG A 118 26.96 -8.52 -6.79
C ARG A 118 27.16 -8.29 -5.30
N LEU A 119 26.50 -7.28 -4.70
CA LEU A 119 26.54 -7.03 -3.25
C LEU A 119 26.04 -8.26 -2.45
N ALA A 120 24.93 -8.83 -2.86
CA ALA A 120 24.37 -10.01 -2.20
C ALA A 120 25.29 -11.25 -2.35
N ASP A 121 25.92 -11.43 -3.53
CA ASP A 121 26.91 -12.51 -3.78
C ASP A 121 28.17 -12.34 -2.92
N SER A 122 28.57 -11.11 -2.64
CA SER A 122 29.68 -10.76 -1.73
C SER A 122 29.26 -10.82 -0.25
N LYS A 123 28.00 -11.19 0.03
CA LYS A 123 27.43 -11.29 1.39
C LYS A 123 27.42 -9.95 2.14
N GLU A 124 27.34 -8.83 1.43
CA GLU A 124 27.02 -7.55 2.02
C GLU A 124 25.54 -7.52 2.44
N HIS A 125 25.21 -6.62 3.39
CA HIS A 125 23.83 -6.42 3.83
C HIS A 125 23.19 -5.31 3.00
N VAL A 126 22.06 -5.60 2.34
CA VAL A 126 21.49 -4.67 1.35
C VAL A 126 20.01 -4.46 1.56
N PHE A 127 19.62 -3.19 1.69
CA PHE A 127 18.24 -2.74 1.73
C PHE A 127 17.99 -1.77 0.58
N ILE A 128 17.02 -2.10 -0.25
CA ILE A 128 16.69 -1.36 -1.45
C ILE A 128 15.27 -0.82 -1.34
N THR A 129 15.01 0.40 -1.81
CA THR A 129 13.63 0.86 -1.96
C THR A 129 13.30 1.21 -3.40
N GLY A 130 11.98 1.19 -3.68
CA GLY A 130 11.43 1.72 -4.91
C GLY A 130 9.92 1.94 -4.86
N SER A 131 9.47 2.92 -5.63
CA SER A 131 8.06 3.31 -5.73
C SER A 131 7.32 2.64 -6.90
N ASN A 132 7.90 1.58 -7.52
CA ASN A 132 7.34 0.91 -8.68
C ASN A 132 7.32 -0.61 -8.53
N ALA A 133 6.15 -1.22 -8.76
CA ALA A 133 5.97 -2.67 -8.76
C ALA A 133 6.73 -3.39 -9.91
N LYS A 134 7.21 -2.65 -10.94
CA LYS A 134 8.13 -3.24 -11.94
C LYS A 134 9.38 -3.84 -11.30
N MET A 135 9.79 -3.36 -10.12
CA MET A 135 10.88 -3.97 -9.34
C MET A 135 10.60 -5.42 -8.91
N LEU A 136 9.34 -5.85 -8.99
CA LEU A 136 8.90 -7.23 -8.76
C LEU A 136 8.58 -7.96 -10.07
N SER A 137 8.95 -7.42 -11.23
CA SER A 137 8.80 -8.16 -12.47
C SER A 137 9.64 -9.43 -12.41
N SER A 138 9.16 -10.50 -13.05
CA SER A 138 9.92 -11.76 -13.15
C SER A 138 11.32 -11.54 -13.73
N GLU A 139 11.50 -10.54 -14.58
CA GLU A 139 12.80 -10.15 -15.11
C GLU A 139 13.75 -9.65 -14.02
N ILE A 140 13.29 -8.76 -13.14
CA ILE A 140 14.12 -8.24 -12.02
C ILE A 140 14.33 -9.31 -10.95
N GLU A 141 13.30 -10.07 -10.60
CA GLU A 141 13.43 -11.21 -9.68
C GLU A 141 14.47 -12.22 -10.19
N ASN A 142 14.46 -12.54 -11.50
CA ASN A 142 15.46 -13.40 -12.12
C ASN A 142 16.87 -12.78 -12.08
N ARG A 143 16.99 -11.47 -12.34
CA ARG A 143 18.27 -10.75 -12.27
C ARG A 143 18.83 -10.71 -10.84
N LEU A 144 17.98 -10.52 -9.85
CA LEU A 144 18.37 -10.58 -8.44
C LEU A 144 18.62 -12.01 -7.93
N GLY A 145 18.09 -13.01 -8.63
CA GLY A 145 18.37 -14.43 -8.40
C GLY A 145 17.92 -14.95 -7.03
N GLY A 146 16.77 -14.50 -6.52
CA GLY A 146 16.20 -14.97 -5.26
C GLY A 146 16.98 -14.56 -4.00
N ARG A 147 17.86 -13.56 -4.08
CA ARG A 147 18.72 -13.09 -2.97
C ARG A 147 18.08 -12.04 -2.08
N TYR A 148 16.89 -11.58 -2.43
CA TYR A 148 16.20 -10.50 -1.77
C TYR A 148 14.78 -10.90 -1.36
N LEU A 149 14.42 -10.58 -0.15
CA LEU A 149 13.03 -10.68 0.32
C LEU A 149 12.28 -9.38 0.04
N THR A 150 11.02 -9.50 -0.32
CA THR A 150 10.19 -8.32 -0.61
C THR A 150 9.35 -7.93 0.60
N LYS A 151 9.35 -6.63 0.92
CA LYS A 151 8.43 -6.03 1.89
C LYS A 151 7.58 -4.94 1.22
N TYR A 152 6.26 -5.06 1.35
CA TYR A 152 5.33 -4.04 0.90
C TYR A 152 5.17 -2.98 1.99
N VAL A 153 5.54 -1.74 1.69
CA VAL A 153 5.41 -0.60 2.61
C VAL A 153 4.19 0.21 2.21
N THR A 154 3.22 0.27 3.11
CA THR A 154 1.95 0.98 2.92
C THR A 154 1.95 2.29 3.69
N PRO A 155 1.07 3.26 3.40
CA PRO A 155 0.74 4.31 4.36
C PRO A 155 0.41 3.71 5.73
N TYR A 156 0.41 4.49 6.78
CA TYR A 156 0.08 3.99 8.13
C TYR A 156 -1.23 3.22 8.12
N ASN A 157 -1.25 2.04 8.73
CA ASN A 157 -2.49 1.43 9.17
C ASN A 157 -3.08 2.24 10.35
N PHE A 158 -4.30 1.92 10.79
CA PHE A 158 -4.93 2.73 11.83
C PHE A 158 -4.21 2.66 13.20
N ARG A 159 -3.59 1.53 13.53
CA ARG A 159 -2.78 1.37 14.76
C ARG A 159 -1.51 2.23 14.71
N GLU A 160 -0.79 2.21 13.58
CA GLU A 160 0.38 3.05 13.34
C GLU A 160 0.00 4.54 13.36
N TYR A 161 -1.17 4.89 12.79
CA TYR A 161 -1.72 6.25 12.82
C TYR A 161 -1.98 6.71 14.26
N LEU A 162 -2.63 5.88 15.08
CA LEU A 162 -2.87 6.19 16.50
C LEU A 162 -1.56 6.29 17.29
N THR A 163 -0.59 5.42 17.01
CA THR A 163 0.75 5.47 17.61
C THR A 163 1.45 6.78 17.28
N ALA A 164 1.43 7.21 16.00
CA ALA A 164 2.00 8.48 15.57
C ALA A 164 1.32 9.69 16.25
N LYS A 165 0.02 9.59 16.50
CA LYS A 165 -0.78 10.58 17.25
C LYS A 165 -0.63 10.47 18.78
N LYS A 166 0.12 9.48 19.28
CA LYS A 166 0.26 9.19 20.72
C LYS A 166 -1.10 8.98 21.41
N ILE A 167 -2.03 8.31 20.72
CA ILE A 167 -3.34 7.93 21.25
C ILE A 167 -3.25 6.51 21.78
N ASP A 168 -3.64 6.31 23.03
CA ASP A 168 -3.78 4.98 23.63
C ASP A 168 -4.99 4.27 23.03
N PHE A 169 -4.75 3.07 22.52
CA PHE A 169 -5.77 2.16 21.95
C PHE A 169 -5.76 0.76 22.61
N SER A 170 -5.23 0.69 23.83
CA SER A 170 -5.33 -0.52 24.64
C SER A 170 -6.80 -0.92 24.90
N ASP A 171 -7.03 -2.18 25.32
CA ASP A 171 -8.36 -2.65 25.64
C ASP A 171 -9.08 -1.75 26.64
N LYS A 172 -8.36 -1.26 27.67
CA LYS A 172 -8.91 -0.28 28.64
C LYS A 172 -9.34 1.03 27.95
N ALA A 173 -8.58 1.50 26.97
CA ALA A 173 -8.90 2.74 26.24
C ALA A 173 -10.13 2.56 25.35
N ILE A 174 -10.28 1.41 24.70
CA ILE A 174 -11.41 1.09 23.83
C ILE A 174 -12.74 1.09 24.64
N PHE A 175 -12.72 0.61 25.87
CA PHE A 175 -13.91 0.58 26.75
C PHE A 175 -14.13 1.88 27.53
N SER A 176 -13.17 2.81 27.59
CA SER A 176 -13.33 4.09 28.25
C SER A 176 -14.03 5.09 27.34
N THR A 177 -15.18 5.63 27.73
CA THR A 177 -15.96 6.61 26.95
C THR A 177 -15.11 7.77 26.44
N LYS A 178 -14.24 8.35 27.31
CA LYS A 178 -13.36 9.47 26.96
C LYS A 178 -12.29 9.07 25.94
N SER A 179 -11.66 7.92 26.12
CA SER A 179 -10.60 7.44 25.23
C SER A 179 -11.16 6.93 23.91
N ALA A 180 -12.26 6.17 23.94
CA ALA A 180 -12.97 5.75 22.73
C ALA A 180 -13.46 6.95 21.90
N GLY A 181 -13.92 8.03 22.55
CA GLY A 181 -14.28 9.27 21.85
C GLY A 181 -13.09 9.93 21.13
N LYS A 182 -11.87 9.87 21.71
CA LYS A 182 -10.64 10.35 21.05
C LYS A 182 -10.29 9.46 19.86
N ILE A 183 -10.34 8.13 20.03
CA ILE A 183 -10.07 7.16 18.97
C ILE A 183 -11.01 7.38 17.79
N LYS A 184 -12.32 7.53 18.03
CA LYS A 184 -13.33 7.76 16.98
C LYS A 184 -13.10 9.09 16.24
N ARG A 185 -12.69 10.15 16.93
CA ARG A 185 -12.34 11.43 16.30
C ARG A 185 -11.14 11.29 15.36
N GLU A 186 -10.09 10.61 15.79
CA GLU A 186 -8.92 10.36 14.96
C GLU A 186 -9.25 9.37 13.84
N PHE A 187 -10.13 8.40 14.09
CA PHE A 187 -10.65 7.51 13.04
C PHE A 187 -11.37 8.29 11.93
N SER A 188 -12.20 9.27 12.26
CA SER A 188 -12.86 10.12 11.26
C SER A 188 -11.82 10.82 10.37
N SER A 189 -10.74 11.36 10.96
CA SER A 189 -9.65 11.96 10.18
C SER A 189 -8.94 10.95 9.27
N TYR A 190 -8.60 9.78 9.81
CA TYR A 190 -7.98 8.68 9.07
C TYR A 190 -8.88 8.17 7.93
N PHE A 191 -10.18 8.03 8.18
CA PHE A 191 -11.18 7.58 7.23
C PHE A 191 -11.26 8.46 5.98
N TYR A 192 -11.25 9.78 6.14
CA TYR A 192 -11.37 10.72 5.02
C TYR A 192 -10.04 11.11 4.38
N PHE A 193 -8.94 11.10 5.12
CA PHE A 193 -7.66 11.64 4.66
C PHE A 193 -6.55 10.61 4.54
N GLY A 194 -6.83 9.34 4.86
CA GLY A 194 -5.89 8.25 4.69
C GLY A 194 -4.76 8.21 5.73
N GLY A 195 -3.77 7.38 5.45
CA GLY A 195 -2.68 7.05 6.35
C GLY A 195 -1.30 7.59 5.95
N PHE A 196 -1.19 8.56 5.04
CA PHE A 196 0.11 9.11 4.69
C PHE A 196 0.80 9.73 5.91
N PRO A 197 2.05 9.29 6.26
CA PRO A 197 2.70 9.74 7.49
C PRO A 197 2.81 11.25 7.62
N GLU A 198 3.29 11.93 6.59
CA GLU A 198 3.48 13.39 6.59
C GLU A 198 2.16 14.16 6.65
N ASN A 199 1.03 13.56 6.23
CA ASN A 199 -0.29 14.20 6.29
C ASN A 199 -0.74 14.55 7.72
N LEU A 200 -0.11 13.95 8.73
CA LEU A 200 -0.36 14.25 10.14
C LEU A 200 0.06 15.67 10.53
N GLU A 201 1.01 16.27 9.81
CA GLU A 201 1.61 17.57 10.10
C GLU A 201 0.90 18.72 9.36
N TYR A 202 0.14 18.41 8.31
CA TYR A 202 -0.54 19.43 7.49
C TYR A 202 -1.90 19.83 8.05
N LYS A 203 -2.21 21.14 7.99
CA LYS A 203 -3.53 21.67 8.32
C LYS A 203 -4.56 21.29 7.26
N ASP A 204 -4.23 21.56 6.00
CA ASP A 204 -5.05 21.14 4.85
C ASP A 204 -4.59 19.77 4.36
N LYS A 205 -5.17 18.75 4.96
CA LYS A 205 -4.88 17.35 4.64
C LYS A 205 -5.29 16.97 3.23
N ARG A 206 -6.40 17.55 2.72
CA ARG A 206 -6.90 17.27 1.37
C ARG A 206 -5.96 17.84 0.32
N GLU A 207 -5.45 19.05 0.51
CA GLU A 207 -4.48 19.67 -0.37
C GLU A 207 -3.20 18.83 -0.44
N TYR A 208 -2.70 18.39 0.72
CA TYR A 208 -1.52 17.52 0.76
C TYR A 208 -1.74 16.19 0.00
N VAL A 209 -2.85 15.49 0.23
CA VAL A 209 -3.18 14.24 -0.49
C VAL A 209 -3.32 14.50 -2.00
N SER A 210 -3.93 15.64 -2.39
CA SER A 210 -4.03 16.05 -3.78
C SER A 210 -2.65 16.25 -4.42
N SER A 211 -1.70 16.85 -3.70
CA SER A 211 -0.33 17.03 -4.18
C SER A 211 0.39 15.69 -4.40
N ILE A 212 0.20 14.71 -3.50
CA ILE A 212 0.71 13.35 -3.67
C ILE A 212 0.11 12.70 -4.91
N TYR A 213 -1.22 12.78 -5.06
CA TYR A 213 -1.90 12.24 -6.23
C TYR A 213 -1.35 12.83 -7.54
N GLN A 214 -1.11 14.15 -7.60
CA GLN A 214 -0.53 14.78 -8.79
C GLN A 214 0.89 14.25 -9.08
N LYS A 215 1.71 14.05 -8.06
CA LYS A 215 3.07 13.47 -8.23
C LYS A 215 3.01 12.03 -8.74
N ILE A 216 2.11 11.20 -8.20
CA ILE A 216 1.92 9.82 -8.68
C ILE A 216 1.44 9.84 -10.13
N LEU A 217 0.41 10.64 -10.42
CA LEU A 217 -0.19 10.70 -11.76
C LEU A 217 0.81 11.17 -12.81
N LEU A 218 1.48 12.30 -12.57
CA LEU A 218 2.34 12.94 -13.57
C LEU A 218 3.74 12.32 -13.60
N GLY A 219 4.33 12.01 -12.45
CA GLY A 219 5.68 11.46 -12.34
C GLY A 219 5.71 9.94 -12.50
N ASP A 220 5.02 9.23 -11.61
CA ASP A 220 5.17 7.77 -11.54
C ASP A 220 4.37 7.04 -12.63
N ILE A 221 3.28 7.63 -13.14
CA ILE A 221 2.46 7.02 -14.20
C ILE A 221 2.76 7.68 -15.55
N ALA A 222 2.49 8.97 -15.72
CA ALA A 222 2.51 9.59 -17.05
C ALA A 222 3.93 9.76 -17.61
N ALA A 223 4.84 10.39 -16.88
CA ALA A 223 6.20 10.64 -17.36
C ALA A 223 6.97 9.32 -17.57
N ARG A 224 6.91 8.41 -16.60
CA ARG A 224 7.62 7.13 -16.65
C ARG A 224 7.17 6.23 -17.81
N ASN A 225 5.92 6.31 -18.24
CA ASN A 225 5.37 5.51 -19.34
C ASN A 225 5.13 6.34 -20.62
N SER A 226 5.69 7.55 -20.69
CA SER A 226 5.61 8.44 -21.87
C SER A 226 4.15 8.69 -22.33
N ILE A 227 3.21 8.80 -21.38
CA ILE A 227 1.79 9.02 -21.66
C ILE A 227 1.58 10.45 -22.15
N ARG A 228 1.03 10.61 -23.35
CA ARG A 228 0.71 11.93 -23.93
C ARG A 228 -0.71 12.39 -23.55
N ASN A 229 -1.67 11.47 -23.44
CA ASN A 229 -3.06 11.76 -23.11
C ASN A 229 -3.32 11.74 -21.59
N ASN A 230 -2.82 12.76 -20.88
CA ASN A 230 -3.03 12.90 -19.43
C ASN A 230 -4.50 13.12 -19.07
N THR A 231 -5.30 13.73 -19.93
CA THR A 231 -6.73 13.94 -19.72
C THR A 231 -7.47 12.62 -19.69
N GLY A 232 -7.21 11.73 -20.66
CA GLY A 232 -7.80 10.39 -20.68
C GLY A 232 -7.45 9.55 -19.47
N LEU A 233 -6.17 9.62 -19.03
CA LEU A 233 -5.72 8.96 -17.81
C LEU A 233 -6.47 9.47 -16.57
N ARG A 234 -6.58 10.81 -16.39
CA ARG A 234 -7.31 11.40 -15.24
C ARG A 234 -8.77 10.97 -15.19
N ILE A 235 -9.45 10.99 -16.32
CA ILE A 235 -10.85 10.61 -16.41
C ILE A 235 -11.03 9.11 -16.12
N LEU A 236 -10.13 8.27 -16.64
CA LEU A 236 -10.14 6.83 -16.36
C LEU A 236 -9.99 6.57 -14.84
N LEU A 237 -9.02 7.19 -14.19
CA LEU A 237 -8.78 7.02 -12.74
C LEU A 237 -9.95 7.56 -11.92
N LYS A 238 -10.55 8.67 -12.31
CA LYS A 238 -11.79 9.18 -11.70
C LYS A 238 -12.90 8.14 -11.81
N LYS A 239 -13.10 7.56 -13.00
CA LYS A 239 -14.14 6.54 -13.20
C LYS A 239 -13.88 5.28 -12.39
N ILE A 240 -12.63 4.86 -12.24
CA ILE A 240 -12.27 3.75 -11.34
C ILE A 240 -12.65 4.09 -9.90
N GLY A 241 -12.34 5.30 -9.41
CA GLY A 241 -12.73 5.74 -8.06
C GLY A 241 -14.25 5.73 -7.83
N GLU A 242 -15.02 6.22 -8.80
CA GLU A 242 -16.48 6.17 -8.76
C GLU A 242 -17.06 4.73 -8.86
N SER A 243 -16.26 3.77 -9.29
CA SER A 243 -16.67 2.36 -9.48
C SER A 243 -16.18 1.44 -8.34
N VAL A 244 -15.59 2.00 -7.29
CA VAL A 244 -15.29 1.20 -6.09
C VAL A 244 -16.58 0.54 -5.59
N LYS A 245 -16.54 -0.72 -5.19
CA LYS A 245 -17.63 -1.67 -4.89
C LYS A 245 -18.16 -2.44 -6.11
N ASP A 246 -18.04 -1.90 -7.33
CA ASP A 246 -18.61 -2.48 -8.53
C ASP A 246 -17.57 -3.26 -9.34
N GLU A 247 -18.01 -4.35 -9.98
CA GLU A 247 -17.22 -5.03 -11.01
C GLU A 247 -17.09 -4.14 -12.25
N VAL A 248 -15.87 -4.00 -12.75
CA VAL A 248 -15.62 -3.14 -13.90
C VAL A 248 -14.75 -3.82 -14.94
N SER A 249 -15.33 -4.06 -16.13
CA SER A 249 -14.57 -4.60 -17.25
C SER A 249 -13.85 -3.50 -18.03
N TYR A 250 -12.73 -3.86 -18.67
CA TYR A 250 -12.01 -2.97 -19.58
C TYR A 250 -12.90 -2.42 -20.70
N SER A 251 -13.79 -3.26 -21.23
CA SER A 251 -14.75 -2.86 -22.28
C SER A 251 -15.76 -1.84 -21.78
N LYS A 252 -16.27 -2.00 -20.54
CA LYS A 252 -17.16 -1.02 -19.90
C LYS A 252 -16.48 0.31 -19.72
N LEU A 253 -15.25 0.33 -19.22
CA LEU A 253 -14.45 1.56 -19.03
C LEU A 253 -14.18 2.24 -20.38
N HIS A 254 -13.73 1.50 -21.39
CA HIS A 254 -13.50 2.03 -22.74
C HIS A 254 -14.77 2.67 -23.32
N ASN A 255 -15.93 2.00 -23.23
CA ASN A 255 -17.19 2.53 -23.76
C ASN A 255 -17.61 3.82 -23.04
N ILE A 256 -17.45 3.89 -21.71
CA ILE A 256 -17.74 5.10 -20.93
C ILE A 256 -16.85 6.26 -21.40
N LEU A 257 -15.54 6.04 -21.54
CA LEU A 257 -14.60 7.05 -22.03
C LEU A 257 -14.96 7.55 -23.42
N LYS A 258 -15.30 6.63 -24.32
CA LYS A 258 -15.74 6.97 -25.67
C LYS A 258 -17.01 7.83 -25.65
N THR A 259 -18.00 7.52 -24.81
CA THR A 259 -19.25 8.27 -24.69
C THR A 259 -19.04 9.71 -24.26
N ILE A 260 -18.04 9.99 -23.43
CA ILE A 260 -17.70 11.36 -22.96
C ILE A 260 -16.65 12.05 -23.86
N GLY A 261 -16.39 11.50 -25.06
CA GLY A 261 -15.51 12.11 -26.05
C GLY A 261 -14.01 11.87 -25.85
N VAL A 262 -13.62 10.96 -24.94
CA VAL A 262 -12.22 10.56 -24.77
C VAL A 262 -11.87 9.42 -25.73
N SER A 263 -11.15 9.75 -26.79
CA SER A 263 -10.74 8.79 -27.81
C SER A 263 -9.43 8.12 -27.43
N ILE A 264 -9.53 6.95 -26.78
CA ILE A 264 -8.40 6.03 -26.52
C ILE A 264 -8.85 4.60 -26.85
N SER A 265 -7.91 3.74 -27.27
CA SER A 265 -8.24 2.33 -27.55
C SER A 265 -8.46 1.54 -26.26
N LYS A 266 -9.06 0.37 -26.38
CA LYS A 266 -9.21 -0.57 -25.24
C LYS A 266 -7.84 -0.99 -24.68
N ASP A 267 -6.85 -1.20 -25.56
CA ASP A 267 -5.50 -1.58 -25.15
C ASP A 267 -4.85 -0.49 -24.31
N VAL A 268 -5.01 0.78 -24.68
CA VAL A 268 -4.55 1.93 -23.89
C VAL A 268 -5.24 1.99 -22.51
N VAL A 269 -6.53 1.63 -22.42
CA VAL A 269 -7.25 1.51 -21.13
C VAL A 269 -6.60 0.44 -20.26
N ILE A 270 -6.26 -0.72 -20.83
CA ILE A 270 -5.59 -1.81 -20.12
C ILE A 270 -4.22 -1.37 -19.63
N ASP A 271 -3.42 -0.72 -20.50
CA ASP A 271 -2.10 -0.20 -20.15
C ASP A 271 -2.18 0.81 -19.01
N TYR A 272 -3.10 1.78 -19.07
CA TYR A 272 -3.25 2.81 -18.03
C TYR A 272 -3.63 2.21 -16.67
N ILE A 273 -4.50 1.22 -16.66
CA ILE A 273 -4.83 0.47 -15.44
C ILE A 273 -3.61 -0.31 -14.94
N GLY A 274 -2.86 -0.93 -15.85
CA GLY A 274 -1.60 -1.61 -15.55
C GLY A 274 -0.60 -0.66 -14.87
N TYR A 275 -0.41 0.53 -15.41
CA TYR A 275 0.49 1.55 -14.85
C TYR A 275 0.01 2.09 -13.49
N ALA A 276 -1.30 2.27 -13.32
CA ALA A 276 -1.87 2.65 -12.03
C ALA A 276 -1.65 1.57 -10.95
N ARG A 277 -1.72 0.29 -11.32
CA ARG A 277 -1.38 -0.83 -10.44
C ARG A 277 0.12 -0.89 -10.14
N GLN A 278 0.97 -0.67 -11.16
CA GLN A 278 2.43 -0.65 -11.00
C GLN A 278 2.93 0.49 -10.10
N SER A 279 2.24 1.63 -10.09
CA SER A 279 2.53 2.76 -9.19
C SER A 279 1.94 2.58 -7.77
N PHE A 280 1.34 1.43 -7.48
CA PHE A 280 0.61 1.17 -6.24
C PHE A 280 -0.54 2.15 -5.96
N LEU A 281 -1.06 2.86 -6.96
CA LEU A 281 -2.22 3.73 -6.78
C LEU A 281 -3.48 2.93 -6.51
N ILE A 282 -3.67 1.83 -7.26
CA ILE A 282 -4.81 0.92 -7.15
C ILE A 282 -4.37 -0.55 -7.09
N PHE A 283 -5.24 -1.39 -6.56
CA PHE A 283 -5.15 -2.84 -6.64
C PHE A 283 -6.50 -3.44 -7.07
N ALA A 284 -6.51 -4.72 -7.39
CA ALA A 284 -7.70 -5.40 -7.89
C ALA A 284 -8.00 -6.65 -7.08
N LEU A 285 -9.27 -6.85 -6.71
CA LEU A 285 -9.77 -8.11 -6.18
C LEU A 285 -10.54 -8.87 -7.25
N ARG A 286 -10.45 -10.19 -7.17
CA ARG A 286 -11.06 -11.13 -8.11
C ARG A 286 -12.28 -11.80 -7.51
N ASN A 287 -13.22 -12.21 -8.34
CA ASN A 287 -14.33 -13.05 -7.91
C ASN A 287 -13.85 -14.48 -7.67
N TYR A 288 -14.16 -15.03 -6.51
CA TYR A 288 -13.78 -16.40 -6.15
C TYR A 288 -14.32 -17.44 -7.12
N PHE A 289 -15.57 -17.28 -7.55
CA PHE A 289 -16.28 -18.24 -8.42
C PHE A 289 -16.00 -18.09 -9.91
N SER A 290 -15.41 -16.98 -10.33
CA SER A 290 -15.20 -16.72 -11.75
C SER A 290 -14.14 -17.65 -12.36
N LYS A 291 -14.31 -17.95 -13.66
CA LYS A 291 -13.28 -18.61 -14.47
C LYS A 291 -12.06 -17.67 -14.63
N PHE A 292 -10.92 -18.24 -14.99
CA PHE A 292 -9.67 -17.49 -15.11
C PHE A 292 -9.80 -16.20 -15.95
N VAL A 293 -10.43 -16.28 -17.11
CA VAL A 293 -10.60 -15.12 -18.02
C VAL A 293 -11.41 -14.01 -17.34
N ASP A 294 -12.52 -14.34 -16.68
CA ASP A 294 -13.39 -13.36 -16.04
C ASP A 294 -12.71 -12.76 -14.80
N LYS A 295 -11.91 -13.56 -14.06
CA LYS A 295 -11.10 -13.07 -12.93
C LYS A 295 -10.17 -11.93 -13.34
N GLU A 296 -9.60 -12.00 -14.53
CA GLU A 296 -8.66 -10.99 -15.02
C GLU A 296 -9.35 -9.80 -15.72
N THR A 297 -10.53 -10.01 -16.30
CA THR A 297 -11.18 -8.98 -17.14
C THR A 297 -12.28 -8.18 -16.46
N THR A 298 -12.79 -8.66 -15.30
CA THR A 298 -13.89 -8.02 -14.56
C THR A 298 -13.63 -7.94 -13.05
N PRO A 299 -12.49 -7.40 -12.61
CA PRO A 299 -12.21 -7.26 -11.18
C PRO A 299 -12.97 -6.11 -10.54
N LYS A 300 -12.99 -6.07 -9.19
CA LYS A 300 -13.25 -4.85 -8.41
C LYS A 300 -11.93 -4.14 -8.16
N TYR A 301 -11.88 -2.81 -8.40
CA TYR A 301 -10.69 -1.99 -8.13
C TYR A 301 -10.84 -1.19 -6.85
N TYR A 302 -9.75 -1.10 -6.09
CA TYR A 302 -9.64 -0.34 -4.85
C TYR A 302 -8.39 0.53 -4.86
N PHE A 303 -8.41 1.63 -4.13
CA PHE A 303 -7.24 2.50 -3.95
C PHE A 303 -6.42 2.07 -2.73
N ASN A 304 -5.10 2.19 -2.81
CA ASN A 304 -4.21 1.83 -1.71
C ASN A 304 -4.19 2.84 -0.54
N ASP A 305 -4.94 3.92 -0.63
CA ASP A 305 -5.16 4.86 0.47
C ASP A 305 -6.55 5.52 0.34
N ASN A 306 -7.24 5.66 1.47
CA ASN A 306 -8.60 6.22 1.49
C ASN A 306 -8.62 7.71 1.17
N GLY A 307 -7.58 8.47 1.55
CA GLY A 307 -7.46 9.87 1.20
C GLY A 307 -7.35 10.09 -0.31
N LEU A 308 -6.62 9.20 -1.01
CA LEU A 308 -6.55 9.23 -2.48
C LEU A 308 -7.92 8.96 -3.12
N LEU A 309 -8.65 7.95 -2.65
CA LEU A 309 -10.00 7.67 -3.16
C LEU A 309 -10.95 8.86 -2.91
N ASN A 310 -10.88 9.46 -1.73
CA ASN A 310 -11.74 10.58 -1.34
C ASN A 310 -11.54 11.85 -2.20
N LEU A 311 -10.47 11.95 -3.00
CA LEU A 311 -10.31 13.02 -3.98
C LEU A 311 -11.33 12.95 -5.11
N PHE A 312 -11.83 11.75 -5.42
CA PHE A 312 -12.75 11.47 -6.53
C PHE A 312 -14.22 11.40 -6.12
N LEU A 313 -14.48 11.27 -4.81
CA LEU A 313 -15.81 11.03 -4.28
C LEU A 313 -16.42 12.29 -3.64
N TYR A 314 -17.74 12.36 -3.67
CA TYR A 314 -18.51 13.38 -2.97
C TYR A 314 -19.61 12.71 -2.16
N LYS A 315 -19.48 12.72 -0.82
CA LYS A 315 -20.45 12.12 0.13
C LYS A 315 -20.78 10.64 -0.17
N GLU A 316 -19.74 9.85 -0.42
CA GLU A 316 -19.84 8.42 -0.76
C GLU A 316 -19.16 7.57 0.31
N GLU A 317 -19.54 7.79 1.57
CA GLU A 317 -18.99 7.12 2.75
C GLU A 317 -19.03 5.57 2.63
N PRO A 318 -20.06 4.93 2.05
CA PRO A 318 -20.06 3.48 1.87
C PRO A 318 -18.91 2.98 0.98
N ARG A 319 -18.52 3.75 -0.06
CA ARG A 319 -17.39 3.39 -0.92
C ARG A 319 -16.06 3.55 -0.19
N LEU A 320 -15.92 4.60 0.61
CA LEU A 320 -14.74 4.80 1.46
C LEU A 320 -14.61 3.70 2.51
N LEU A 321 -15.73 3.25 3.10
CA LEU A 321 -15.71 2.19 4.10
C LEU A 321 -15.23 0.87 3.51
N GLU A 322 -15.80 0.47 2.37
CA GLU A 322 -15.40 -0.78 1.71
C GLU A 322 -13.94 -0.71 1.22
N ASN A 323 -13.51 0.44 0.68
CA ASN A 323 -12.11 0.63 0.27
C ASN A 323 -11.14 0.50 1.46
N LEU A 324 -11.48 1.07 2.61
CA LEU A 324 -10.64 0.98 3.81
C LEU A 324 -10.48 -0.45 4.30
N ILE A 325 -11.55 -1.24 4.25
CA ILE A 325 -11.51 -2.65 4.62
C ILE A 325 -10.71 -3.44 3.57
N ALA A 326 -10.95 -3.18 2.27
CA ALA A 326 -10.18 -3.78 1.19
C ALA A 326 -8.67 -3.55 1.33
N ILE A 327 -8.23 -2.33 1.67
CA ILE A 327 -6.82 -2.00 1.92
C ILE A 327 -6.24 -2.91 3.02
N ASN A 328 -6.93 -3.02 4.15
CA ASN A 328 -6.43 -3.79 5.29
C ASN A 328 -6.36 -5.27 4.98
N LEU A 329 -7.41 -5.84 4.38
CA LEU A 329 -7.43 -7.23 3.96
C LEU A 329 -6.35 -7.52 2.91
N TRP A 330 -6.22 -6.67 1.89
CA TRP A 330 -5.20 -6.82 0.85
C TRP A 330 -3.78 -6.75 1.43
N ASN A 331 -3.53 -5.85 2.38
CA ASN A 331 -2.21 -5.72 2.99
C ASN A 331 -1.82 -6.96 3.78
N LYS A 332 -2.78 -7.60 4.45
CA LYS A 332 -2.55 -8.77 5.29
C LYS A 332 -2.52 -10.09 4.50
N TYR A 333 -3.49 -10.29 3.59
CA TYR A 333 -3.74 -11.58 2.94
C TYR A 333 -3.42 -11.61 1.44
N LYS A 334 -3.16 -10.46 0.80
CA LYS A 334 -2.79 -10.35 -0.62
C LYS A 334 -3.75 -11.13 -1.55
N ASN A 335 -3.22 -12.04 -2.33
CA ASN A 335 -3.96 -12.80 -3.34
C ASN A 335 -4.97 -13.81 -2.77
N GLN A 336 -5.10 -13.92 -1.46
CA GLN A 336 -6.08 -14.79 -0.79
C GLN A 336 -7.39 -14.07 -0.42
N VAL A 337 -7.53 -12.80 -0.82
CA VAL A 337 -8.76 -12.01 -0.65
C VAL A 337 -9.52 -11.97 -1.97
N TYR A 338 -10.78 -12.35 -1.92
CA TYR A 338 -11.71 -12.39 -3.04
C TYR A 338 -13.00 -11.66 -2.66
N TYR A 339 -13.82 -11.33 -3.65
CA TYR A 339 -15.24 -11.09 -3.43
C TYR A 339 -16.03 -12.31 -3.93
N LEU A 340 -17.27 -12.48 -3.46
CA LEU A 340 -18.13 -13.58 -3.89
C LEU A 340 -19.28 -13.00 -4.70
N LYS A 341 -19.42 -13.40 -5.97
CA LYS A 341 -20.53 -12.98 -6.80
C LYS A 341 -21.02 -14.08 -7.72
N THR A 342 -22.33 -14.36 -7.63
CA THR A 342 -23.10 -15.21 -8.52
C THR A 342 -24.44 -14.53 -8.82
N GLN A 343 -25.40 -15.22 -9.42
CA GLN A 343 -26.75 -14.68 -9.60
C GLN A 343 -27.46 -14.37 -8.26
N ASN A 344 -27.21 -15.18 -7.22
CA ASN A 344 -27.92 -15.12 -5.94
C ASN A 344 -27.02 -14.71 -4.77
N LEU A 345 -25.75 -14.51 -5.01
CA LEU A 345 -24.75 -14.19 -3.96
C LEU A 345 -23.97 -12.94 -4.36
N ASP A 346 -23.88 -11.99 -3.43
CA ASP A 346 -23.06 -10.78 -3.57
C ASP A 346 -22.49 -10.43 -2.21
N VAL A 347 -21.23 -10.84 -1.96
CA VAL A 347 -20.49 -10.59 -0.71
C VAL A 347 -19.22 -9.81 -1.02
N ASP A 348 -18.93 -8.83 -0.19
CA ASP A 348 -17.83 -7.89 -0.42
C ASP A 348 -16.47 -8.55 -0.31
N PHE A 349 -16.23 -9.39 0.72
CA PHE A 349 -14.93 -10.05 0.89
C PHE A 349 -15.06 -11.49 1.43
N PHE A 350 -14.19 -12.34 0.91
CA PHE A 350 -13.92 -13.67 1.38
C PHE A 350 -12.40 -13.89 1.50
N ILE A 351 -11.96 -14.39 2.64
CA ILE A 351 -10.56 -14.69 2.90
C ILE A 351 -10.40 -16.22 2.87
N GLU A 352 -9.75 -16.70 1.83
CA GLU A 352 -9.61 -18.15 1.58
C GLU A 352 -8.82 -18.84 2.72
N GLU A 353 -7.76 -18.20 3.23
CA GLU A 353 -6.91 -18.75 4.29
C GLU A 353 -7.67 -18.97 5.61
N THR A 354 -8.51 -18.05 6.02
CA THR A 354 -9.19 -18.09 7.32
C THR A 354 -10.63 -18.61 7.24
N GLY A 355 -11.24 -18.56 6.06
CA GLY A 355 -12.66 -18.85 5.85
C GLY A 355 -13.58 -17.73 6.36
N GLU A 356 -13.05 -16.51 6.53
CA GLU A 356 -13.87 -15.35 6.94
C GLU A 356 -14.64 -14.79 5.75
N VAL A 357 -15.94 -14.59 5.94
CA VAL A 357 -16.88 -13.97 4.99
C VAL A 357 -17.30 -12.63 5.57
N ILE A 358 -17.00 -11.55 4.87
CA ILE A 358 -17.18 -10.18 5.38
C ILE A 358 -18.07 -9.39 4.45
N GLN A 359 -19.11 -8.81 5.03
CA GLN A 359 -19.99 -7.83 4.38
C GLN A 359 -19.76 -6.45 4.97
N VAL A 360 -19.89 -5.41 4.15
CA VAL A 360 -19.66 -4.04 4.56
C VAL A 360 -20.94 -3.23 4.43
N ALA A 361 -21.41 -2.70 5.53
CA ALA A 361 -22.59 -1.83 5.58
C ALA A 361 -22.27 -0.56 6.38
N TYR A 362 -22.55 0.62 5.83
CA TYR A 362 -22.32 1.87 6.57
C TYR A 362 -23.17 1.92 7.86
N SER A 363 -24.40 1.44 7.77
CA SER A 363 -25.33 1.27 8.89
C SER A 363 -26.19 0.03 8.64
N VAL A 364 -26.47 -0.70 9.70
CA VAL A 364 -27.30 -1.91 9.68
C VAL A 364 -28.58 -1.60 10.47
N GLY A 365 -29.61 -1.13 9.84
CA GLY A 365 -30.86 -0.73 10.46
C GLY A 365 -31.59 -1.81 11.27
N ASN A 366 -32.92 -1.78 11.39
CA ASN A 366 -33.74 -2.81 12.07
C ASN A 366 -33.81 -4.08 11.23
N ILE A 367 -33.06 -5.11 11.61
CA ILE A 367 -32.63 -6.25 10.82
C ILE A 367 -33.56 -7.45 11.04
N SER A 368 -34.42 -7.72 10.14
CA SER A 368 -34.99 -9.06 9.99
C SER A 368 -35.00 -9.58 8.54
N ASN A 369 -34.68 -8.74 7.54
CA ASN A 369 -34.65 -9.11 6.12
C ASN A 369 -33.72 -8.23 5.29
N ASP A 370 -32.53 -7.91 5.82
CA ASP A 370 -31.60 -7.02 5.16
C ASP A 370 -30.75 -7.76 4.11
N ARG A 371 -30.44 -7.10 3.01
CA ARG A 371 -29.60 -7.63 1.89
C ARG A 371 -28.31 -8.21 2.41
N GLU A 372 -27.68 -7.53 3.37
CA GLU A 372 -26.36 -7.87 3.90
C GLU A 372 -26.36 -9.19 4.68
N THR A 373 -27.38 -9.43 5.51
CA THR A 373 -27.52 -10.67 6.28
C THR A 373 -27.92 -11.84 5.39
N ASN A 374 -28.79 -11.61 4.40
CA ASN A 374 -29.18 -12.64 3.44
C ASN A 374 -27.99 -13.11 2.58
N ALA A 375 -27.10 -12.19 2.21
CA ALA A 375 -25.88 -12.53 1.49
C ALA A 375 -24.96 -13.46 2.30
N LEU A 376 -24.80 -13.21 3.61
CA LEU A 376 -24.00 -14.07 4.50
C LEU A 376 -24.65 -15.46 4.71
N VAL A 377 -25.98 -15.52 4.85
CA VAL A 377 -26.72 -16.79 4.94
C VAL A 377 -26.56 -17.63 3.67
N GLU A 378 -26.60 -16.97 2.50
CA GLU A 378 -26.39 -17.66 1.22
C GLU A 378 -24.93 -18.09 1.03
N ALA A 379 -23.97 -17.27 1.47
CA ALA A 379 -22.56 -17.63 1.49
C ALA A 379 -22.29 -18.88 2.35
N ALA A 380 -22.93 -18.98 3.53
CA ALA A 380 -22.79 -20.14 4.41
C ALA A 380 -23.25 -21.45 3.75
N LYS A 381 -24.21 -21.40 2.83
CA LYS A 381 -24.66 -22.57 2.08
C LYS A 381 -23.77 -22.89 0.87
N THR A 382 -23.19 -21.86 0.25
CA THR A 382 -22.53 -21.97 -1.06
C THR A 382 -21.02 -22.19 -0.94
N VAL A 383 -20.37 -21.58 0.08
CA VAL A 383 -18.92 -21.64 0.28
C VAL A 383 -18.59 -22.64 1.37
N LYS A 384 -18.07 -23.82 0.97
CA LYS A 384 -17.76 -24.92 1.91
C LYS A 384 -16.74 -24.54 2.99
N ASP A 385 -15.80 -23.65 2.66
CA ASP A 385 -14.72 -23.23 3.54
C ASP A 385 -15.07 -22.00 4.39
N ALA A 386 -16.30 -21.49 4.29
CA ALA A 386 -16.79 -20.40 5.12
C ALA A 386 -16.93 -20.83 6.58
N LYS A 387 -16.26 -20.11 7.50
CA LYS A 387 -16.20 -20.46 8.92
C LYS A 387 -16.69 -19.34 9.83
N LYS A 388 -16.48 -18.08 9.47
CA LYS A 388 -16.80 -16.93 10.28
C LYS A 388 -17.50 -15.86 9.42
N PHE A 389 -18.56 -15.25 9.96
CA PHE A 389 -19.42 -14.32 9.27
C PHE A 389 -19.45 -12.98 10.00
N ILE A 390 -19.05 -11.92 9.30
CA ILE A 390 -18.84 -10.61 9.89
C ILE A 390 -19.55 -9.56 9.04
N ILE A 391 -20.23 -8.62 9.70
CA ILE A 391 -20.66 -7.36 9.08
C ILE A 391 -19.82 -6.25 9.69
N ILE A 392 -19.04 -5.53 8.86
CA ILE A 392 -18.28 -4.39 9.32
C ILE A 392 -19.09 -3.13 9.04
N THR A 393 -19.36 -2.36 10.09
CA THR A 393 -20.13 -1.13 10.03
C THR A 393 -19.25 0.10 10.30
N TYR A 394 -19.79 1.30 10.08
CA TYR A 394 -19.08 2.51 10.48
C TYR A 394 -18.93 2.62 12.00
N ASP A 395 -20.05 2.42 12.77
CA ASP A 395 -20.02 2.58 14.24
C ASP A 395 -21.00 1.67 15.02
N GLU A 396 -21.69 0.73 14.36
CA GLU A 396 -22.63 -0.18 15.04
C GLU A 396 -21.97 -1.47 15.49
N GLU A 397 -22.37 -1.97 16.67
CA GLU A 397 -21.84 -3.21 17.27
C GLU A 397 -23.02 -4.03 17.83
N LYS A 398 -23.13 -5.28 17.41
CA LYS A 398 -24.11 -6.25 17.90
C LYS A 398 -23.77 -7.67 17.48
N GLU A 399 -24.35 -8.65 18.13
CA GLU A 399 -24.34 -10.04 17.68
C GLU A 399 -25.71 -10.40 17.13
N LEU A 400 -25.74 -11.12 16.02
CA LEU A 400 -26.96 -11.58 15.37
C LEU A 400 -26.91 -13.09 15.22
N THR A 401 -28.08 -13.73 15.33
CA THR A 401 -28.23 -15.13 14.96
C THR A 401 -29.40 -15.24 13.98
N ILE A 402 -29.13 -15.67 12.76
CA ILE A 402 -30.11 -15.81 11.69
C ILE A 402 -29.99 -17.22 11.12
N ASN A 403 -31.07 -18.01 11.17
CA ASN A 403 -31.09 -19.40 10.71
C ASN A 403 -29.92 -20.23 11.30
N ASP A 404 -29.69 -20.11 12.60
CA ASP A 404 -28.59 -20.72 13.36
C ASP A 404 -27.17 -20.21 12.99
N LEU A 405 -27.05 -19.28 12.04
CA LEU A 405 -25.81 -18.63 11.67
C LEU A 405 -25.49 -17.47 12.62
N LYS A 406 -24.36 -17.55 13.32
CA LYS A 406 -23.86 -16.45 14.14
C LYS A 406 -23.13 -15.44 13.28
N ILE A 407 -23.52 -14.18 13.34
CA ILE A 407 -22.95 -13.05 12.60
C ILE A 407 -22.47 -12.00 13.60
N GLU A 408 -21.19 -11.71 13.58
CA GLU A 408 -20.59 -10.61 14.35
C GLU A 408 -20.77 -9.29 13.59
N VAL A 409 -21.39 -8.28 14.21
CA VAL A 409 -21.44 -6.91 13.68
C VAL A 409 -20.46 -6.07 14.48
N ILE A 410 -19.45 -5.52 13.81
CA ILE A 410 -18.34 -4.81 14.46
C ILE A 410 -18.10 -3.44 13.82
N PRO A 411 -17.90 -2.37 14.62
CA PRO A 411 -17.49 -1.07 14.09
C PRO A 411 -16.09 -1.16 13.47
N VAL A 412 -15.90 -0.56 12.30
CA VAL A 412 -14.63 -0.60 11.55
C VAL A 412 -13.44 -0.13 12.37
N TRP A 413 -13.58 0.92 13.19
CA TRP A 413 -12.48 1.42 14.01
C TRP A 413 -12.00 0.39 15.05
N LYS A 414 -12.90 -0.41 15.63
CA LYS A 414 -12.55 -1.52 16.53
C LYS A 414 -11.93 -2.67 15.75
N TRP A 415 -12.51 -3.00 14.59
CA TRP A 415 -11.98 -4.04 13.73
C TRP A 415 -10.54 -3.76 13.29
N LEU A 416 -10.22 -2.50 12.89
CA LEU A 416 -8.88 -2.06 12.51
C LEU A 416 -7.86 -2.11 13.65
N ILE A 417 -8.29 -1.95 14.89
CA ILE A 417 -7.40 -2.05 16.07
C ILE A 417 -7.09 -3.51 16.39
N ARG A 418 -8.05 -4.43 16.16
CA ARG A 418 -7.90 -5.86 16.46
C ARG A 418 -7.10 -6.62 15.38
N ASN A 419 -7.06 -6.14 14.14
CA ASN A 419 -6.46 -6.78 12.98
C ASN A 419 -5.17 -6.11 12.52
#